data_18374a3726afd4f09fec0425970b1ffc
#
_entry.id   18374a3726afd4f09fec0425970b1ffc
#
_cell.length_a   1.000
_cell.length_b   1.000
_cell.length_c   1.000
_cell.angle_alpha   90.00
_cell.angle_beta   90.00
_cell.angle_gamma   90.00
#
_symmetry.space_group_name_H-M   'P 1'
#
loop_
_entity.id
_entity.type
_entity.pdbx_description
1 polymer ?
#
loop_
_entity_poly.entity_id
_entity_poly.type
_entity_poly.pdbx_seq_one_letter_code
_entity_poly.pdbx_strand_id
1 'polypeptide(L)'
;MLIVTLTCGLGLTACGGTQGSVPGTEEAEVQRYAWPLGSSSPEDTVTQIYAEKFAEEVDRLSGGSMKISVYPNSVLGGDRELLESCKDGDIPFVVQNTAPQVTFMKDTAVFDMPALFETIDEVREHVDNLEFMELMQQVYHDGGYELLGYADQGFRVMTTNKKVESLADFK
;
A
#
# COMPACT_ATOMS: atom_id res chain seq x y z
N MET A 1 -31.77 -54.15 13.79
CA MET A 1 -32.04 -55.17 12.80
C MET A 1 -31.67 -54.58 11.46
N LEU A 2 -30.64 -54.92 10.80
CA LEU A 2 -29.99 -56.16 10.37
C LEU A 2 -28.45 -55.87 10.16
N ILE A 3 -27.68 -56.80 10.68
CA ILE A 3 -26.27 -57.00 10.47
C ILE A 3 -26.08 -57.70 9.13
N VAL A 4 -25.10 -57.29 8.31
CA VAL A 4 -24.45 -58.23 7.38
C VAL A 4 -22.96 -57.97 7.37
N THR A 5 -22.23 -58.85 8.00
CA THR A 5 -20.81 -59.12 7.85
C THR A 5 -20.59 -59.93 6.58
N LEU A 6 -19.53 -59.62 5.83
CA LEU A 6 -18.91 -60.66 5.01
C LEU A 6 -17.38 -60.43 4.95
N THR A 7 -16.73 -61.47 5.44
CA THR A 7 -15.28 -61.70 5.47
C THR A 7 -14.79 -62.32 4.19
N CYS A 8 -13.50 -62.26 4.06
CA CYS A 8 -12.61 -63.21 3.40
C CYS A 8 -11.99 -62.82 2.05
N GLY A 9 -10.68 -62.82 2.07
CA GLY A 9 -9.88 -63.30 1.00
C GLY A 9 -8.41 -62.96 1.14
N LEU A 10 -7.62 -63.91 1.67
CA LEU A 10 -6.17 -63.95 1.68
C LEU A 10 -5.60 -63.97 0.25
N GLY A 11 -4.48 -63.31 0.04
CA GLY A 11 -3.64 -63.49 -1.14
C GLY A 11 -2.22 -63.01 -0.86
N LEU A 12 -1.35 -63.96 -0.63
CA LEU A 12 0.13 -63.85 -0.45
C LEU A 12 0.80 -63.34 -1.70
N THR A 13 1.90 -62.67 -1.60
CA THR A 13 3.35 -62.95 -1.71
C THR A 13 4.01 -61.83 -2.50
N ALA A 14 4.96 -61.19 -1.94
CA ALA A 14 6.41 -61.42 -1.83
C ALA A 14 7.25 -60.62 -2.83
N CYS A 15 8.40 -60.23 -2.31
CA CYS A 15 9.63 -59.73 -2.90
C CYS A 15 9.65 -58.22 -3.18
N GLY A 16 10.29 -57.44 -2.34
CA GLY A 16 11.75 -57.40 -2.36
C GLY A 16 12.20 -56.26 -3.25
N GLY A 17 12.20 -55.04 -2.72
CA GLY A 17 12.85 -53.89 -3.32
C GLY A 17 13.03 -52.83 -2.26
N THR A 18 14.21 -52.79 -1.68
CA THR A 18 14.64 -51.71 -0.79
C THR A 18 14.75 -50.45 -1.64
N GLN A 19 13.64 -49.73 -1.82
CA GLN A 19 13.72 -48.35 -2.29
C GLN A 19 14.06 -47.48 -1.10
N GLY A 20 15.30 -47.03 -1.04
CA GLY A 20 15.72 -45.98 -0.15
C GLY A 20 14.81 -44.77 -0.37
N SER A 21 14.00 -44.43 0.65
CA SER A 21 13.34 -43.17 0.74
C SER A 21 14.42 -42.11 0.76
N VAL A 22 14.62 -41.44 -0.36
CA VAL A 22 15.30 -40.13 -0.41
C VAL A 22 14.44 -39.23 0.47
N PRO A 23 14.97 -38.58 1.51
CA PRO A 23 14.25 -37.56 2.22
C PRO A 23 13.88 -36.49 1.18
N GLY A 24 12.59 -36.41 0.81
CA GLY A 24 12.09 -35.31 0.03
C GLY A 24 12.40 -34.05 0.83
N THR A 25 13.20 -33.19 0.30
CA THR A 25 13.32 -31.83 0.76
C THR A 25 11.90 -31.26 0.56
N GLU A 26 11.16 -31.09 1.64
CA GLU A 26 9.93 -30.27 1.60
C GLU A 26 10.42 -28.88 1.18
N GLU A 27 10.30 -28.55 -0.10
CA GLU A 27 10.38 -27.17 -0.55
C GLU A 27 9.27 -26.44 0.21
N ALA A 28 9.66 -25.57 1.13
CA ALA A 28 8.73 -24.73 1.87
C ALA A 28 7.88 -23.99 0.84
N GLU A 29 6.58 -24.23 0.84
CA GLU A 29 5.63 -23.58 -0.06
C GLU A 29 5.73 -22.07 0.17
N VAL A 30 6.28 -21.35 -0.80
CA VAL A 30 6.41 -19.88 -0.69
C VAL A 30 5.01 -19.28 -0.76
N GLN A 31 4.55 -18.76 0.36
CA GLN A 31 3.26 -18.07 0.43
C GLN A 31 3.28 -16.85 -0.51
N ARG A 32 2.25 -16.75 -1.36
CA ARG A 32 2.14 -15.66 -2.34
C ARG A 32 0.98 -14.74 -1.97
N TYR A 33 1.22 -13.45 -2.16
CA TYR A 33 0.26 -12.40 -1.86
C TYR A 33 0.00 -11.55 -3.10
N ALA A 34 -1.25 -11.15 -3.29
CA ALA A 34 -1.65 -10.22 -4.35
C ALA A 34 -2.64 -9.22 -3.76
N TRP A 35 -2.31 -7.93 -3.85
CA TRP A 35 -3.11 -6.88 -3.25
C TRP A 35 -3.39 -5.74 -4.23
N PRO A 36 -4.57 -5.11 -4.13
CA PRO A 36 -4.84 -3.86 -4.81
C PRO A 36 -4.19 -2.68 -4.09
N LEU A 37 -3.76 -1.68 -4.86
CA LEU A 37 -3.39 -0.36 -4.42
C LEU A 37 -4.27 0.66 -5.15
N GLY A 38 -5.06 1.44 -4.41
CA GLY A 38 -5.94 2.47 -4.95
C GLY A 38 -5.30 3.84 -5.00
N SER A 39 -5.56 4.59 -6.08
CA SER A 39 -5.23 6.00 -6.19
C SER A 39 -6.33 6.75 -6.95
N SER A 40 -6.70 7.94 -6.47
CA SER A 40 -7.60 8.84 -7.18
C SER A 40 -6.91 9.61 -8.30
N SER A 41 -5.57 9.66 -8.27
CA SER A 41 -4.76 10.42 -9.22
C SER A 41 -4.80 9.81 -10.62
N PRO A 42 -4.78 10.65 -11.67
CA PRO A 42 -4.68 10.17 -13.05
C PRO A 42 -3.34 9.49 -13.35
N GLU A 43 -3.33 8.71 -14.42
CA GLU A 43 -2.11 8.19 -15.02
C GLU A 43 -1.14 9.33 -15.37
N ASP A 44 0.15 9.03 -15.48
CA ASP A 44 1.23 9.99 -15.78
C ASP A 44 1.43 11.11 -14.72
N THR A 45 0.83 10.98 -13.55
CA THR A 45 1.10 11.87 -12.41
C THR A 45 2.22 11.34 -11.52
N VAL A 46 2.85 12.24 -10.75
CA VAL A 46 3.88 11.85 -9.76
C VAL A 46 3.33 10.81 -8.77
N THR A 47 2.08 10.97 -8.32
CA THR A 47 1.41 10.03 -7.43
C THR A 47 1.33 8.63 -8.04
N GLN A 48 0.95 8.53 -9.32
CA GLN A 48 0.89 7.26 -10.04
C GLN A 48 2.27 6.63 -10.21
N ILE A 49 3.26 7.41 -10.64
CA ILE A 49 4.65 6.94 -10.79
C ILE A 49 5.19 6.40 -9.47
N TYR A 50 4.90 7.07 -8.35
CA TYR A 50 5.29 6.60 -7.02
C TYR A 50 4.62 5.25 -6.68
N ALA A 51 3.31 5.12 -6.93
CA ALA A 51 2.57 3.88 -6.69
C ALA A 51 3.13 2.69 -7.50
N GLU A 52 3.45 2.93 -8.78
CA GLU A 52 4.04 1.91 -9.65
C GLU A 52 5.44 1.51 -9.19
N LYS A 53 6.28 2.48 -8.81
CA LYS A 53 7.61 2.20 -8.28
C LYS A 53 7.55 1.43 -6.96
N PHE A 54 6.63 1.76 -6.08
CA PHE A 54 6.38 1.00 -4.87
C PHE A 54 6.01 -0.46 -5.19
N ALA A 55 5.07 -0.68 -6.13
CA ALA A 55 4.67 -2.01 -6.55
C ALA A 55 5.82 -2.82 -7.17
N GLU A 56 6.62 -2.20 -8.03
CA GLU A 56 7.83 -2.81 -8.63
C GLU A 56 8.84 -3.23 -7.56
N GLU A 57 9.11 -2.36 -6.58
CA GLU A 57 10.08 -2.65 -5.51
C GLU A 57 9.59 -3.75 -4.56
N VAL A 58 8.31 -3.79 -4.23
CA VAL A 58 7.71 -4.87 -3.44
C VAL A 58 7.85 -6.21 -4.17
N ASP A 59 7.55 -6.29 -5.45
CA ASP A 59 7.72 -7.51 -6.26
C ASP A 59 9.20 -7.93 -6.29
N ARG A 60 10.10 -7.01 -6.56
CA ARG A 60 11.55 -7.24 -6.61
C ARG A 60 12.12 -7.73 -5.28
N LEU A 61 11.82 -7.04 -4.18
CA LEU A 61 12.37 -7.34 -2.85
C LEU A 61 11.80 -8.64 -2.27
N SER A 62 10.55 -8.97 -2.62
CA SER A 62 9.90 -10.22 -2.19
C SER A 62 10.26 -11.43 -3.06
N GLY A 63 11.08 -11.25 -4.11
CA GLY A 63 11.38 -12.32 -5.08
C GLY A 63 10.13 -12.83 -5.80
N GLY A 64 9.13 -11.96 -6.04
CA GLY A 64 7.89 -12.28 -6.74
C GLY A 64 6.82 -12.94 -5.86
N SER A 65 7.03 -13.05 -4.55
CA SER A 65 6.04 -13.62 -3.64
C SER A 65 4.94 -12.62 -3.25
N MET A 66 5.19 -11.31 -3.37
CA MET A 66 4.23 -10.25 -3.10
C MET A 66 4.01 -9.41 -4.36
N LYS A 67 2.77 -9.28 -4.79
CA LYS A 67 2.39 -8.49 -5.96
C LYS A 67 1.37 -7.43 -5.59
N ILE A 68 1.58 -6.21 -6.07
CA ILE A 68 0.65 -5.09 -5.91
C ILE A 68 0.16 -4.67 -7.29
N SER A 69 -1.17 -4.65 -7.45
CA SER A 69 -1.84 -4.16 -8.65
C SER A 69 -2.30 -2.72 -8.41
N VAL A 70 -1.80 -1.77 -9.20
CA VAL A 70 -2.12 -0.35 -9.05
C VAL A 70 -3.36 0.01 -9.86
N TYR A 71 -4.31 0.71 -9.23
CA TYR A 71 -5.58 1.16 -9.81
C TYR A 71 -5.69 2.68 -9.71
N PRO A 72 -5.31 3.43 -10.76
CA PRO A 72 -5.40 4.89 -10.82
C PRO A 72 -6.82 5.38 -11.13
N ASN A 73 -6.97 6.70 -11.36
CA ASN A 73 -8.19 7.32 -11.89
C ASN A 73 -9.45 7.06 -11.05
N SER A 74 -9.33 6.91 -9.74
CA SER A 74 -10.46 6.61 -8.86
C SER A 74 -11.24 5.33 -9.23
N VAL A 75 -10.60 4.35 -9.88
CA VAL A 75 -11.25 3.09 -10.28
C VAL A 75 -11.79 2.33 -9.06
N LEU A 76 -11.08 2.40 -7.91
CA LEU A 76 -11.50 1.79 -6.65
C LEU A 76 -12.20 2.78 -5.70
N GLY A 77 -12.44 4.02 -6.13
CA GLY A 77 -13.07 5.08 -5.33
C GLY A 77 -12.28 6.38 -5.34
N GLY A 78 -12.91 7.46 -4.88
CA GLY A 78 -12.25 8.75 -4.66
C GLY A 78 -11.41 8.74 -3.37
N ASP A 79 -10.74 9.87 -3.10
CA ASP A 79 -9.80 9.97 -1.96
C ASP A 79 -10.41 9.54 -0.63
N ARG A 80 -11.67 9.93 -0.37
CA ARG A 80 -12.36 9.62 0.86
C ARG A 80 -12.72 8.14 0.95
N GLU A 81 -13.34 7.60 -0.11
CA GLU A 81 -13.73 6.19 -0.18
C GLU A 81 -12.52 5.26 -0.06
N LEU A 82 -11.39 5.64 -0.66
CA LEU A 82 -10.15 4.87 -0.56
C LEU A 82 -9.63 4.80 0.87
N LEU A 83 -9.67 5.93 1.62
CA LEU A 83 -9.26 5.93 3.03
C LEU A 83 -10.22 5.11 3.90
N GLU A 84 -11.53 5.24 3.70
CA GLU A 84 -12.53 4.45 4.41
C GLU A 84 -12.30 2.94 4.14
N SER A 85 -12.16 2.54 2.87
CA SER A 85 -11.90 1.14 2.48
C SER A 85 -10.56 0.61 3.00
N CYS A 86 -9.53 1.47 3.07
CA CYS A 86 -8.25 1.09 3.65
C CYS A 86 -8.36 0.82 5.15
N LYS A 87 -9.06 1.69 5.86
CA LYS A 87 -9.32 1.54 7.30
C LYS A 87 -10.14 0.30 7.62
N ASP A 88 -11.11 -0.02 6.76
CA ASP A 88 -11.97 -1.21 6.92
C ASP A 88 -11.27 -2.51 6.48
N GLY A 89 -10.09 -2.41 5.84
CA GLY A 89 -9.27 -3.54 5.40
C GLY A 89 -9.64 -4.11 4.03
N ASP A 90 -10.54 -3.47 3.29
CA ASP A 90 -10.97 -3.90 1.95
C ASP A 90 -9.90 -3.60 0.89
N ILE A 91 -9.22 -2.45 0.99
CA ILE A 91 -8.12 -2.04 0.13
C ILE A 91 -6.88 -1.82 1.00
N PRO A 92 -5.89 -2.73 0.97
CA PRO A 92 -4.76 -2.69 1.89
C PRO A 92 -3.77 -1.54 1.63
N PHE A 93 -3.70 -1.00 0.41
CA PHE A 93 -2.76 0.06 0.05
C PHE A 93 -3.45 1.21 -0.67
N VAL A 94 -3.14 2.42 -0.24
CA VAL A 94 -3.61 3.67 -0.86
C VAL A 94 -2.45 4.63 -1.03
N VAL A 95 -2.36 5.27 -2.20
CA VAL A 95 -1.45 6.39 -2.46
C VAL A 95 -2.27 7.60 -2.87
N GLN A 96 -2.15 8.67 -2.11
CA GLN A 96 -2.88 9.92 -2.37
C GLN A 96 -2.17 11.13 -1.74
N ASN A 97 -2.63 12.33 -2.10
CA ASN A 97 -2.15 13.57 -1.50
C ASN A 97 -2.50 13.65 0.01
N THR A 98 -1.74 14.45 0.75
CA THR A 98 -1.98 14.64 2.20
C THR A 98 -3.25 15.42 2.51
N ALA A 99 -3.63 16.39 1.67
CA ALA A 99 -4.79 17.26 1.93
C ALA A 99 -6.12 16.53 2.18
N PRO A 100 -6.55 15.52 1.41
CA PRO A 100 -7.76 14.75 1.71
C PRO A 100 -7.70 14.01 3.06
N GLN A 101 -6.50 13.67 3.53
CA GLN A 101 -6.27 12.90 4.75
C GLN A 101 -6.57 13.68 6.03
N VAL A 102 -6.57 15.02 5.98
CA VAL A 102 -6.82 15.90 7.13
C VAL A 102 -8.19 15.64 7.79
N THR A 103 -9.17 15.16 7.05
CA THR A 103 -10.48 14.80 7.61
C THR A 103 -10.44 13.55 8.49
N PHE A 104 -9.45 12.70 8.32
CA PHE A 104 -9.23 11.48 9.09
C PHE A 104 -8.16 11.67 10.17
N MET A 105 -7.10 12.38 9.82
CA MET A 105 -5.93 12.63 10.66
C MET A 105 -5.60 14.14 10.63
N LYS A 106 -6.06 14.89 11.63
CA LYS A 106 -5.98 16.37 11.62
C LYS A 106 -4.55 16.90 11.55
N ASP A 107 -3.59 16.20 12.12
CA ASP A 107 -2.20 16.65 12.19
C ASP A 107 -1.48 16.57 10.83
N THR A 108 -2.04 15.83 9.86
CA THR A 108 -1.55 15.88 8.46
C THR A 108 -1.74 17.26 7.82
N ALA A 109 -2.54 18.15 8.42
CA ALA A 109 -2.68 19.54 7.99
C ALA A 109 -1.36 20.34 8.03
N VAL A 110 -0.33 19.86 8.71
CA VAL A 110 1.01 20.46 8.71
C VAL A 110 1.53 20.64 7.28
N PHE A 111 1.25 19.71 6.37
CA PHE A 111 1.67 19.79 4.97
C PHE A 111 0.90 20.83 4.14
N ASP A 112 -0.24 21.30 4.62
CA ASP A 112 -1.06 22.33 3.96
C ASP A 112 -0.82 23.73 4.53
N MET A 113 0.09 23.89 5.50
CA MET A 113 0.40 25.21 6.08
C MET A 113 1.10 26.10 5.06
N PRO A 114 0.56 27.30 4.77
CA PRO A 114 1.17 28.22 3.83
C PRO A 114 2.56 28.68 4.31
N ALA A 115 3.52 28.72 3.38
CA ALA A 115 4.87 29.21 3.61
C ALA A 115 5.64 28.50 4.75
N LEU A 116 5.31 27.24 5.03
CA LEU A 116 6.05 26.44 6.01
C LEU A 116 7.46 26.11 5.50
N PHE A 117 7.60 25.88 4.20
CA PHE A 117 8.86 25.57 3.54
C PHE A 117 9.09 26.49 2.35
N GLU A 118 10.34 26.87 2.11
CA GLU A 118 10.73 27.71 0.97
C GLU A 118 11.20 26.88 -0.22
N THR A 119 11.79 25.73 0.03
CA THR A 119 12.34 24.84 -1.01
C THR A 119 11.92 23.40 -0.84
N ILE A 120 11.98 22.64 -1.93
CA ILE A 120 11.68 21.20 -1.89
C ILE A 120 12.74 20.40 -1.12
N ASP A 121 13.99 20.86 -1.14
CA ASP A 121 15.07 20.20 -0.41
C ASP A 121 14.89 20.35 1.09
N GLU A 122 14.40 21.50 1.56
CA GLU A 122 14.00 21.71 2.95
C GLU A 122 12.84 20.76 3.36
N VAL A 123 11.85 20.58 2.49
CA VAL A 123 10.76 19.59 2.73
C VAL A 123 11.36 18.20 2.91
N ARG A 124 12.23 17.76 1.98
CA ARG A 124 12.85 16.43 2.02
C ARG A 124 13.66 16.21 3.29
N GLU A 125 14.47 17.19 3.69
CA GLU A 125 15.27 17.11 4.91
C GLU A 125 14.38 16.87 6.15
N HIS A 126 13.20 17.49 6.21
CA HIS A 126 12.27 17.31 7.32
C HIS A 126 11.49 15.99 7.22
N VAL A 127 11.02 15.62 6.04
CA VAL A 127 10.23 14.36 5.87
C VAL A 127 11.10 13.12 6.00
N ASP A 128 12.39 13.21 5.64
CA ASP A 128 13.36 12.11 5.79
C ASP A 128 13.96 12.03 7.21
N ASN A 129 13.63 13.00 8.07
CA ASN A 129 14.06 12.99 9.48
C ASN A 129 13.33 11.89 10.26
N LEU A 130 14.08 11.04 10.96
CA LEU A 130 13.53 9.89 11.67
C LEU A 130 12.53 10.28 12.76
N GLU A 131 12.82 11.34 13.53
CA GLU A 131 11.93 11.81 14.60
C GLU A 131 10.60 12.31 14.04
N PHE A 132 10.64 13.04 12.91
CA PHE A 132 9.42 13.47 12.21
C PHE A 132 8.63 12.27 11.66
N MET A 133 9.32 11.30 11.06
CA MET A 133 8.67 10.10 10.53
C MET A 133 8.03 9.26 11.64
N GLU A 134 8.68 9.09 12.79
CA GLU A 134 8.11 8.40 13.93
C GLU A 134 6.86 9.11 14.46
N LEU A 135 6.90 10.44 14.56
CA LEU A 135 5.74 11.25 14.94
C LEU A 135 4.57 11.06 13.98
N MET A 136 4.84 11.14 12.68
CA MET A 136 3.80 10.97 11.66
C MET A 136 3.28 9.54 11.60
N GLN A 137 4.12 8.53 11.77
CA GLN A 137 3.67 7.14 11.90
C GLN A 137 2.68 6.98 13.07
N GLN A 138 2.94 7.62 14.20
CA GLN A 138 2.00 7.61 15.32
C GLN A 138 0.67 8.29 14.98
N VAL A 139 0.70 9.43 14.28
CA VAL A 139 -0.51 10.13 13.81
C VAL A 139 -1.37 9.23 12.90
N TYR A 140 -0.73 8.52 11.97
CA TYR A 140 -1.44 7.59 11.09
C TYR A 140 -1.95 6.37 11.85
N HIS A 141 -1.15 5.80 12.73
CA HIS A 141 -1.54 4.65 13.54
C HIS A 141 -2.76 4.98 14.42
N ASP A 142 -2.80 6.14 15.06
CA ASP A 142 -3.95 6.61 15.84
C ASP A 142 -5.20 6.83 14.96
N GLY A 143 -5.00 7.16 13.69
CA GLY A 143 -6.06 7.23 12.67
C GLY A 143 -6.58 5.87 12.19
N GLY A 144 -5.86 4.79 12.49
CA GLY A 144 -6.16 3.42 12.04
C GLY A 144 -5.46 3.04 10.73
N TYR A 145 -4.31 3.66 10.43
CA TYR A 145 -3.50 3.43 9.23
C TYR A 145 -2.04 3.17 9.60
N GLU A 146 -1.30 2.58 8.67
CA GLU A 146 0.15 2.47 8.76
C GLU A 146 0.79 3.33 7.68
N LEU A 147 1.60 4.31 8.08
CA LEU A 147 2.36 5.15 7.17
C LEU A 147 3.61 4.41 6.70
N LEU A 148 3.70 4.15 5.40
CA LEU A 148 4.86 3.47 4.79
C LEU A 148 5.93 4.47 4.33
N GLY A 149 5.54 5.68 3.94
CA GLY A 149 6.46 6.73 3.53
C GLY A 149 5.77 7.88 2.81
N TYR A 150 6.55 8.91 2.52
CA TYR A 150 6.14 10.08 1.75
C TYR A 150 6.89 10.17 0.43
N ALA A 151 6.26 10.84 -0.53
CA ALA A 151 6.92 11.30 -1.75
C ALA A 151 6.54 12.77 -2.00
N ASP A 152 7.46 13.55 -2.49
CA ASP A 152 7.22 14.93 -2.84
C ASP A 152 6.54 15.07 -4.20
N GLN A 153 5.53 15.92 -4.28
CA GLN A 153 4.80 16.24 -5.51
C GLN A 153 5.06 17.67 -5.97
N GLY A 154 5.77 18.46 -5.18
CA GLY A 154 6.02 19.88 -5.39
C GLY A 154 5.08 20.78 -4.58
N PHE A 155 5.18 22.07 -4.83
CA PHE A 155 4.38 23.08 -4.13
C PHE A 155 3.06 23.33 -4.84
N ARG A 156 2.05 23.68 -4.06
CA ARG A 156 0.80 24.22 -4.60
C ARG A 156 1.03 25.59 -5.18
N VAL A 157 0.53 25.80 -6.38
CA VAL A 157 0.57 27.10 -7.07
C VAL A 157 -0.85 27.57 -7.34
N MET A 158 -1.04 28.89 -7.30
CA MET A 158 -2.30 29.50 -7.66
C MET A 158 -2.29 29.87 -9.14
N THR A 159 -3.32 29.45 -9.87
CA THR A 159 -3.55 29.87 -11.25
C THR A 159 -4.71 30.88 -11.27
N THR A 160 -4.55 32.00 -11.96
CA THR A 160 -5.55 33.06 -12.03
C THR A 160 -5.69 33.57 -13.46
N ASN A 161 -6.87 34.08 -13.78
CA ASN A 161 -7.15 34.74 -15.08
C ASN A 161 -6.77 36.24 -15.08
N LYS A 162 -6.33 36.77 -13.94
CA LYS A 162 -5.87 38.15 -13.77
C LYS A 162 -4.58 38.18 -12.96
N LYS A 163 -3.78 39.21 -13.14
CA LYS A 163 -2.60 39.41 -12.30
C LYS A 163 -3.02 39.69 -10.86
N VAL A 164 -2.41 38.98 -9.92
CA VAL A 164 -2.60 39.19 -8.48
C VAL A 164 -1.29 39.77 -7.93
N GLU A 165 -1.34 40.99 -7.42
CA GLU A 165 -0.19 41.70 -6.88
C GLU A 165 -0.38 42.06 -5.39
N SER A 166 -1.62 42.01 -4.89
CA SER A 166 -1.96 42.36 -3.51
C SER A 166 -3.14 41.53 -3.00
N LEU A 167 -3.39 41.54 -1.69
CA LEU A 167 -4.57 40.92 -1.08
C LEU A 167 -5.90 41.51 -1.59
N ALA A 168 -5.89 42.76 -2.08
CA ALA A 168 -7.09 43.39 -2.63
C ALA A 168 -7.53 42.76 -3.96
N ASP A 169 -6.61 42.10 -4.67
CA ASP A 169 -6.88 41.46 -5.97
C ASP A 169 -7.60 40.12 -5.84
N PHE A 170 -7.75 39.61 -4.62
CA PHE A 170 -8.52 38.37 -4.31
C PHE A 170 -10.03 38.62 -4.18
N LYS A 171 -10.52 39.79 -4.41
CA LYS A 171 -11.95 40.15 -4.34
C LYS A 171 -12.66 39.99 -5.68
#